data_591fa542c61a38b28a97dbb0b5dfd7a5
#
_entry.id   591fa542c61a38b28a97dbb0b5dfd7a5
#
_cell.length_a   1.000
_cell.length_b   1.000
_cell.length_c   1.000
_cell.angle_alpha   90.00
_cell.angle_beta   90.00
_cell.angle_gamma   90.00
#
_symmetry.space_group_name_H-M   'P 1'
#
loop_
_entity.id
_entity.type
_entity.pdbx_description
1 polymer ?
#
loop_
_entity_poly.entity_id
_entity_poly.type
_entity_poly.pdbx_seq_one_letter_code
_entity_poly.pdbx_strand_id
1 'polypeptide(L)'
;MNKAEIGTISFGTLRGPDLMENFSYELQRIQEGTENRKLLTEAQSWLEEYDEASESVAFDWESLEERGSDIIYNLENALNNLAPVYCYFGSIEGDGADYGFWIDRERLEEAIRYGTPWEADSEYVYDPQEEVFIHVNDHGNVTVLDVENPAMLADYGPGKEIWSAV
;
A
#
# COMPACT_ATOMS: atom_id res chain seq x y z
N MET A 1 -13.98 -1.09 7.98
CA MET A 1 -12.98 -1.12 6.90
C MET A 1 -11.63 -0.95 7.53
N ASN A 2 -10.80 -1.97 7.49
CA ASN A 2 -9.41 -1.84 7.91
C ASN A 2 -8.67 -1.09 6.80
N LYS A 3 -7.97 -0.01 7.14
CA LYS A 3 -7.16 0.73 6.17
C LYS A 3 -5.78 0.07 6.03
N ALA A 4 -5.13 0.28 4.89
CA ALA A 4 -3.69 0.02 4.76
C ALA A 4 -2.94 0.98 5.69
N GLU A 5 -1.96 0.45 6.41
CA GLU A 5 -1.14 1.21 7.36
C GLU A 5 0.31 1.26 6.85
N ILE A 6 0.96 2.43 6.97
CA ILE A 6 2.36 2.58 6.59
C ILE A 6 3.24 1.69 7.46
N GLY A 7 4.13 0.92 6.84
CA GLY A 7 5.08 0.04 7.50
C GLY A 7 5.21 -1.32 6.85
N THR A 8 6.03 -2.15 7.47
CA THR A 8 6.41 -3.49 7.00
C THR A 8 5.23 -4.47 7.04
N ILE A 9 5.06 -5.22 5.96
CA ILE A 9 4.12 -6.36 5.84
C ILE A 9 4.88 -7.69 5.76
N SER A 10 6.00 -7.73 5.03
CA SER A 10 6.86 -8.91 4.94
C SER A 10 8.32 -8.51 5.06
N PHE A 11 9.06 -9.14 5.96
CA PHE A 11 10.44 -8.78 6.28
C PHE A 11 11.40 -9.97 6.25
N GLY A 12 12.60 -9.75 5.68
CA GLY A 12 13.71 -10.67 5.75
C GLY A 12 13.56 -11.94 4.92
N THR A 13 12.58 -12.00 4.01
CA THR A 13 12.35 -13.13 3.13
C THR A 13 12.03 -12.67 1.71
N LEU A 14 12.56 -13.44 0.73
CA LEU A 14 12.18 -13.35 -0.70
C LEU A 14 11.62 -14.70 -1.20
N ARG A 15 11.31 -15.62 -0.27
CA ARG A 15 10.74 -16.91 -0.62
C ARG A 15 9.29 -16.72 -1.10
N GLY A 16 9.00 -17.30 -2.25
CA GLY A 16 7.66 -17.22 -2.86
C GLY A 16 6.50 -17.56 -1.91
N PRO A 17 6.54 -18.69 -1.17
CA PRO A 17 5.48 -19.02 -0.22
C PRO A 17 5.28 -17.97 0.88
N ASP A 18 6.37 -17.45 1.44
CA ASP A 18 6.29 -16.46 2.54
C ASP A 18 5.68 -15.14 2.04
N LEU A 19 6.09 -14.67 0.85
CA LEU A 19 5.51 -13.48 0.22
C LEU A 19 4.04 -13.69 -0.14
N MET A 20 3.71 -14.86 -0.72
CA MET A 20 2.34 -15.23 -1.09
C MET A 20 1.40 -15.20 0.11
N GLU A 21 1.82 -15.80 1.23
CA GLU A 21 1.06 -15.83 2.48
C GLU A 21 0.87 -14.42 3.06
N ASN A 22 1.96 -13.65 3.21
CA ASN A 22 1.93 -12.33 3.81
C ASN A 22 1.10 -11.33 2.99
N PHE A 23 1.26 -11.33 1.66
CA PHE A 23 0.51 -10.43 0.77
C PHE A 23 -0.97 -10.81 0.70
N SER A 24 -1.29 -12.11 0.66
CA SER A 24 -2.68 -12.58 0.67
C SER A 24 -3.38 -12.23 1.98
N TYR A 25 -2.70 -12.41 3.12
CA TYR A 25 -3.23 -12.05 4.43
C TYR A 25 -3.53 -10.55 4.51
N GLU A 26 -2.59 -9.71 4.10
CA GLU A 26 -2.77 -8.26 4.13
C GLU A 26 -3.89 -7.81 3.19
N LEU A 27 -3.93 -8.32 1.96
CA LEU A 27 -4.99 -8.01 1.00
C LEU A 27 -6.37 -8.38 1.55
N GLN A 28 -6.49 -9.55 2.20
CA GLN A 28 -7.73 -9.97 2.84
C GLN A 28 -8.10 -9.07 4.03
N ARG A 29 -7.12 -8.58 4.80
CA ARG A 29 -7.32 -7.72 5.96
C ARG A 29 -7.89 -6.35 5.59
N ILE A 30 -7.37 -5.72 4.51
CA ILE A 30 -7.71 -4.34 4.14
C ILE A 30 -8.85 -4.23 3.16
N GLN A 31 -9.12 -5.28 2.39
CA GLN A 31 -10.17 -5.27 1.38
C GLN A 31 -11.49 -5.86 1.92
N GLU A 32 -12.55 -5.07 1.85
CA GLU A 32 -13.92 -5.54 2.05
C GLU A 32 -14.56 -5.84 0.70
N GLY A 33 -14.95 -7.09 0.49
CA GLY A 33 -15.70 -7.45 -0.71
C GLY A 33 -15.13 -8.64 -1.49
N THR A 34 -15.51 -8.73 -2.76
CA THR A 34 -15.20 -9.90 -3.60
C THR A 34 -14.24 -9.62 -4.74
N GLU A 35 -13.71 -8.39 -4.83
CA GLU A 35 -12.95 -7.90 -5.98
C GLU A 35 -11.71 -8.76 -6.25
N ASN A 36 -10.92 -9.07 -5.23
CA ASN A 36 -9.73 -9.91 -5.37
C ASN A 36 -9.93 -11.36 -4.92
N ARG A 37 -11.18 -11.82 -4.78
CA ARG A 37 -11.47 -13.20 -4.32
C ARG A 37 -10.82 -14.27 -5.21
N LYS A 38 -10.83 -14.07 -6.53
CA LYS A 38 -10.21 -15.01 -7.47
C LYS A 38 -8.70 -15.09 -7.24
N LEU A 39 -8.03 -13.95 -7.13
CA LEU A 39 -6.59 -13.86 -6.85
C LEU A 39 -6.22 -14.54 -5.52
N LEU A 40 -6.99 -14.28 -4.45
CA LEU A 40 -6.79 -14.93 -3.15
C LEU A 40 -7.01 -16.45 -3.22
N THR A 41 -7.97 -16.92 -4.02
CA THR A 41 -8.20 -18.36 -4.24
C THR A 41 -7.05 -18.99 -5.02
N GLU A 42 -6.52 -18.30 -6.04
CA GLU A 42 -5.36 -18.75 -6.81
C GLU A 42 -4.11 -18.83 -5.93
N ALA A 43 -3.87 -17.84 -5.07
CA ALA A 43 -2.77 -17.83 -4.11
C ALA A 43 -2.88 -19.00 -3.11
N GLN A 44 -4.06 -19.22 -2.55
CA GLN A 44 -4.29 -20.34 -1.64
C GLN A 44 -4.06 -21.71 -2.31
N SER A 45 -4.58 -21.90 -3.53
CA SER A 45 -4.37 -23.15 -4.29
C SER A 45 -2.90 -23.38 -4.63
N TRP A 46 -2.16 -22.31 -4.91
CA TRP A 46 -0.73 -22.39 -5.18
C TRP A 46 0.06 -22.80 -3.93
N LEU A 47 -0.27 -22.25 -2.75
CA LEU A 47 0.36 -22.62 -1.48
C LEU A 47 0.13 -24.10 -1.14
N GLU A 48 -1.10 -24.59 -1.34
CA GLU A 48 -1.44 -26.01 -1.12
C GLU A 48 -0.63 -26.92 -2.06
N GLU A 49 -0.53 -26.56 -3.36
CA GLU A 49 0.26 -27.31 -4.33
C GLU A 49 1.75 -27.27 -4.03
N TYR A 50 2.27 -26.13 -3.54
CA TYR A 50 3.67 -25.98 -3.13
C TYR A 50 4.01 -26.91 -1.96
N ASP A 51 3.16 -27.01 -0.96
CA ASP A 51 3.33 -27.89 0.19
C ASP A 51 3.33 -29.37 -0.24
N GLU A 52 2.37 -29.78 -1.10
CA GLU A 52 2.31 -31.13 -1.66
C GLU A 52 3.53 -31.46 -2.53
N ALA A 53 4.00 -30.50 -3.34
CA ALA A 53 5.16 -30.66 -4.20
C ALA A 53 6.45 -30.88 -3.40
N SER A 54 6.56 -30.27 -2.22
CA SER A 54 7.73 -30.39 -1.35
C SER A 54 8.01 -31.83 -0.91
N GLU A 55 7.00 -32.69 -0.93
CA GLU A 55 7.08 -34.12 -0.59
C GLU A 55 7.37 -35.03 -1.81
N SER A 56 7.41 -34.47 -3.03
CA SER A 56 7.52 -35.22 -4.29
C SER A 56 8.92 -35.14 -4.91
N VAL A 57 9.45 -36.28 -5.37
CA VAL A 57 10.77 -36.37 -6.00
C VAL A 57 10.74 -36.00 -7.50
N ALA A 58 9.57 -36.00 -8.15
CA ALA A 58 9.42 -35.76 -9.58
C ALA A 58 8.32 -34.71 -9.85
N PHE A 59 8.57 -33.49 -9.41
CA PHE A 59 7.64 -32.37 -9.59
C PHE A 59 8.23 -31.32 -10.56
N ASP A 60 7.35 -30.68 -11.34
CA ASP A 60 7.71 -29.58 -12.24
C ASP A 60 7.78 -28.24 -11.46
N TRP A 61 8.91 -28.06 -10.79
CA TRP A 61 9.17 -26.85 -9.99
C TRP A 61 9.22 -25.57 -10.82
N GLU A 62 9.73 -25.64 -12.05
CA GLU A 62 9.87 -24.45 -12.91
C GLU A 62 8.49 -23.85 -13.23
N SER A 63 7.52 -24.67 -13.61
CA SER A 63 6.16 -24.22 -13.88
C SER A 63 5.45 -23.69 -12.62
N LEU A 64 5.69 -24.31 -11.46
CA LEU A 64 5.10 -23.85 -10.20
C LEU A 64 5.68 -22.48 -9.78
N GLU A 65 6.98 -22.30 -9.87
CA GLU A 65 7.66 -21.05 -9.49
C GLU A 65 7.29 -19.90 -10.44
N GLU A 66 7.19 -20.14 -11.77
CA GLU A 66 6.75 -19.15 -12.74
C GLU A 66 5.33 -18.65 -12.39
N ARG A 67 4.41 -19.58 -12.16
CA ARG A 67 3.02 -19.27 -11.78
C ARG A 67 2.93 -18.56 -10.43
N GLY A 68 3.77 -18.95 -9.45
CA GLY A 68 3.87 -18.28 -8.15
C GLY A 68 4.33 -16.84 -8.28
N SER A 69 5.31 -16.59 -9.15
CA SER A 69 5.81 -15.22 -9.42
C SER A 69 4.73 -14.32 -10.02
N ASP A 70 3.92 -14.85 -10.95
CA ASP A 70 2.80 -14.10 -11.53
C ASP A 70 1.73 -13.76 -10.49
N ILE A 71 1.40 -14.69 -9.60
CA ILE A 71 0.42 -14.46 -8.53
C ILE A 71 0.96 -13.41 -7.53
N ILE A 72 2.22 -13.50 -7.11
CA ILE A 72 2.85 -12.53 -6.21
C ILE A 72 2.83 -11.13 -6.84
N TYR A 73 3.19 -11.00 -8.12
CA TYR A 73 3.11 -9.74 -8.84
C TYR A 73 1.70 -9.16 -8.87
N ASN A 74 0.67 -10.01 -9.07
CA ASN A 74 -0.72 -9.57 -9.05
C ASN A 74 -1.18 -9.16 -7.65
N LEU A 75 -0.72 -9.85 -6.59
CA LEU A 75 -0.98 -9.46 -5.19
C LEU A 75 -0.33 -8.13 -4.86
N GLU A 76 0.92 -7.91 -5.28
CA GLU A 76 1.64 -6.64 -5.11
C GLU A 76 0.88 -5.48 -5.78
N ASN A 77 0.43 -5.66 -7.03
CA ASN A 77 -0.37 -4.66 -7.74
C ASN A 77 -1.71 -4.40 -7.04
N ALA A 78 -2.39 -5.45 -6.55
CA ALA A 78 -3.65 -5.30 -5.84
C ALA A 78 -3.47 -4.53 -4.52
N LEU A 79 -2.40 -4.79 -3.77
CA LEU A 79 -2.04 -4.05 -2.56
C LEU A 79 -1.64 -2.60 -2.89
N ASN A 80 -0.86 -2.40 -3.95
CA ASN A 80 -0.48 -1.06 -4.37
C ASN A 80 -1.69 -0.18 -4.76
N ASN A 81 -2.72 -0.76 -5.35
CA ASN A 81 -3.97 -0.05 -5.65
C ASN A 81 -4.77 0.34 -4.39
N LEU A 82 -4.47 -0.27 -3.25
CA LEU A 82 -5.08 0.03 -1.94
C LEU A 82 -4.16 0.86 -1.04
N ALA A 83 -2.98 1.24 -1.54
CA ALA A 83 -2.04 2.08 -0.80
C ALA A 83 -2.69 3.43 -0.46
N PRO A 84 -2.39 3.98 0.72
CA PRO A 84 -2.81 5.33 1.07
C PRO A 84 -2.26 6.35 0.07
N VAL A 85 -2.93 7.49 -0.04
CA VAL A 85 -2.46 8.58 -0.89
C VAL A 85 -1.01 8.96 -0.56
N TYR A 86 -0.19 9.23 -1.57
CA TYR A 86 1.28 9.41 -1.51
C TYR A 86 2.05 8.22 -0.94
N CYS A 87 1.48 7.03 -0.97
CA CYS A 87 2.17 5.79 -0.60
C CYS A 87 2.15 4.81 -1.76
N TYR A 88 3.07 3.84 -1.71
CA TYR A 88 3.12 2.68 -2.59
C TYR A 88 3.25 1.41 -1.77
N PHE A 89 2.86 0.27 -2.32
CA PHE A 89 3.19 -1.05 -1.80
C PHE A 89 4.34 -1.63 -2.61
N GLY A 90 5.36 -2.13 -1.94
CA GLY A 90 6.56 -2.72 -2.56
C GLY A 90 7.68 -2.86 -1.56
N SER A 91 8.90 -3.13 -2.05
CA SER A 91 10.10 -3.13 -1.20
C SER A 91 10.53 -1.71 -0.84
N ILE A 92 11.03 -1.52 0.39
CA ILE A 92 11.59 -0.23 0.81
C ILE A 92 12.91 0.06 0.08
N GLU A 93 13.17 1.31 -0.19
CA GLU A 93 14.46 1.73 -0.75
C GLU A 93 15.62 1.34 0.17
N GLY A 94 16.58 0.58 -0.37
CA GLY A 94 17.75 0.11 0.36
C GLY A 94 17.62 -1.27 1.01
N ASP A 95 16.41 -1.84 1.13
CA ASP A 95 16.20 -3.23 1.57
C ASP A 95 15.14 -3.93 0.71
N GLY A 96 15.61 -4.69 -0.28
CA GLY A 96 14.73 -5.42 -1.21
C GLY A 96 13.93 -6.58 -0.57
N ALA A 97 14.19 -6.92 0.70
CA ALA A 97 13.49 -7.98 1.43
C ALA A 97 12.50 -7.45 2.49
N ASP A 98 12.31 -6.14 2.55
CA ASP A 98 11.33 -5.48 3.41
C ASP A 98 10.19 -4.90 2.56
N TYR A 99 9.09 -5.64 2.47
CA TYR A 99 7.89 -5.26 1.72
C TYR A 99 6.83 -4.66 2.65
N GLY A 100 6.22 -3.58 2.19
CA GLY A 100 5.17 -2.89 2.95
C GLY A 100 4.58 -1.69 2.22
N PHE A 101 3.86 -0.85 2.96
CA PHE A 101 3.37 0.43 2.47
C PHE A 101 4.35 1.53 2.88
N TRP A 102 4.91 2.20 1.88
CA TRP A 102 5.95 3.22 2.05
C TRP A 102 5.53 4.55 1.43
N ILE A 103 6.02 5.65 1.99
CA ILE A 103 5.76 6.99 1.48
C ILE A 103 6.54 7.18 0.17
N ASP A 104 5.83 7.53 -0.89
CA ASP A 104 6.40 8.07 -2.13
C ASP A 104 6.79 9.53 -1.90
N ARG A 105 8.06 9.73 -1.53
CA ARG A 105 8.58 11.06 -1.17
C ARG A 105 8.53 12.03 -2.33
N GLU A 106 8.76 11.56 -3.54
CA GLU A 106 8.77 12.42 -4.74
C GLU A 106 7.37 12.97 -5.00
N ARG A 107 6.34 12.10 -5.00
CA ARG A 107 4.93 12.53 -5.14
C ARG A 107 4.50 13.46 -4.01
N LEU A 108 4.87 13.15 -2.78
CA LEU A 108 4.53 13.99 -1.62
C LEU A 108 5.18 15.37 -1.71
N GLU A 109 6.48 15.45 -2.04
CA GLU A 109 7.21 16.72 -2.19
C GLU A 109 6.66 17.57 -3.36
N GLU A 110 6.25 16.93 -4.46
CA GLU A 110 5.58 17.60 -5.56
C GLU A 110 4.22 18.16 -5.14
N ALA A 111 3.41 17.39 -4.42
CA ALA A 111 2.12 17.85 -3.91
C ALA A 111 2.27 19.04 -2.95
N ILE A 112 3.26 19.02 -2.05
CA ILE A 112 3.57 20.15 -1.16
C ILE A 112 4.02 21.37 -1.97
N ARG A 113 4.84 21.18 -3.01
CA ARG A 113 5.38 22.28 -3.83
C ARG A 113 4.33 22.96 -4.70
N TYR A 114 3.43 22.20 -5.28
CA TYR A 114 2.46 22.68 -6.27
C TYR A 114 1.03 22.80 -5.74
N GLY A 115 0.78 22.31 -4.53
CA GLY A 115 -0.50 22.46 -3.87
C GLY A 115 -0.81 23.92 -3.51
N THR A 116 -2.06 24.17 -3.19
CA THR A 116 -2.55 25.51 -2.86
C THR A 116 -2.53 25.69 -1.33
N PRO A 117 -1.84 26.72 -0.78
CA PRO A 117 -1.97 27.04 0.64
C PRO A 117 -3.44 27.26 1.01
N TRP A 118 -3.90 26.64 2.10
CA TRP A 118 -5.30 26.74 2.54
C TRP A 118 -5.67 28.19 2.89
N GLU A 119 -4.80 28.88 3.61
CA GLU A 119 -4.89 30.28 3.97
C GLU A 119 -3.50 30.94 3.82
N ALA A 120 -3.43 32.27 3.83
CA ALA A 120 -2.21 33.01 3.52
C ALA A 120 -0.99 32.66 4.41
N ASP A 121 -1.22 32.22 5.66
CA ASP A 121 -0.17 31.81 6.62
C ASP A 121 -0.43 30.37 7.15
N SER A 122 -1.11 29.54 6.34
CA SER A 122 -1.49 28.19 6.74
C SER A 122 -0.33 27.21 6.59
N GLU A 123 -0.15 26.36 7.60
CA GLU A 123 0.73 25.17 7.52
C GLU A 123 0.10 24.03 6.69
N TYR A 124 -1.14 24.24 6.20
CA TYR A 124 -1.85 23.27 5.38
C TYR A 124 -1.77 23.63 3.90
N VAL A 125 -1.42 22.63 3.10
CA VAL A 125 -1.43 22.69 1.65
C VAL A 125 -2.57 21.79 1.14
N TYR A 126 -3.43 22.32 0.29
CA TYR A 126 -4.48 21.55 -0.37
C TYR A 126 -3.98 21.01 -1.70
N ASP A 127 -4.08 19.70 -1.91
CA ASP A 127 -3.88 19.07 -3.21
C ASP A 127 -5.24 18.80 -3.87
N PRO A 128 -5.57 19.52 -4.97
CA PRO A 128 -6.83 19.34 -5.66
C PRO A 128 -6.91 18.07 -6.52
N GLN A 129 -5.79 17.38 -6.77
CA GLN A 129 -5.76 16.16 -7.57
C GLN A 129 -6.16 14.95 -6.74
N GLU A 130 -5.64 14.89 -5.52
CA GLU A 130 -5.93 13.81 -4.57
C GLU A 130 -7.07 14.18 -3.59
N GLU A 131 -7.54 15.44 -3.63
CA GLU A 131 -8.59 15.99 -2.75
C GLU A 131 -8.25 15.82 -1.26
N VAL A 132 -7.01 16.13 -0.88
CA VAL A 132 -6.50 16.01 0.49
C VAL A 132 -5.83 17.29 0.96
N PHE A 133 -5.69 17.42 2.29
CA PHE A 133 -4.80 18.39 2.91
C PHE A 133 -3.50 17.73 3.37
N ILE A 134 -2.40 18.42 3.18
CA ILE A 134 -1.08 18.04 3.67
C ILE A 134 -0.66 19.09 4.70
N HIS A 135 -0.34 18.65 5.90
CA HIS A 135 0.20 19.47 6.97
C HIS A 135 1.65 19.08 7.24
N VAL A 136 2.55 20.05 7.22
CA VAL A 136 3.96 19.86 7.58
C VAL A 136 4.25 20.75 8.78
N ASN A 137 4.55 20.14 9.93
CA ASN A 137 4.86 20.92 11.13
C ASN A 137 6.30 21.42 11.18
N ASP A 138 6.64 22.24 12.17
CA ASP A 138 7.98 22.85 12.40
C ASP A 138 9.12 21.83 12.47
N HIS A 139 8.83 20.55 12.77
CA HIS A 139 9.80 19.48 12.88
C HIS A 139 9.92 18.66 11.59
N GLY A 140 9.15 18.99 10.56
CA GLY A 140 9.12 18.28 9.28
C GLY A 140 8.25 17.04 9.28
N ASN A 141 7.45 16.81 10.34
CA ASN A 141 6.49 15.70 10.35
C ASN A 141 5.34 16.03 9.42
N VAL A 142 4.92 15.05 8.65
CA VAL A 142 3.85 15.19 7.68
C VAL A 142 2.60 14.47 8.17
N THR A 143 1.46 15.14 8.04
CA THR A 143 0.13 14.55 8.25
C THR A 143 -0.72 14.79 7.01
N VAL A 144 -1.32 13.74 6.47
CA VAL A 144 -2.26 13.81 5.36
C VAL A 144 -3.67 13.59 5.90
N LEU A 145 -4.57 14.52 5.55
CA LEU A 145 -5.94 14.55 6.02
C LEU A 145 -6.90 14.52 4.84
N ASP A 146 -8.04 13.86 5.00
CA ASP A 146 -9.10 13.91 4.01
C ASP A 146 -9.75 15.31 3.96
N VAL A 147 -10.60 15.51 2.97
CA VAL A 147 -11.47 16.68 2.86
C VAL A 147 -12.84 16.29 3.43
N GLU A 148 -13.24 16.88 4.55
CA GLU A 148 -14.49 16.54 5.23
C GLU A 148 -15.74 16.75 4.33
N ASN A 149 -15.70 17.81 3.51
CA ASN A 149 -16.75 18.06 2.52
C ASN A 149 -16.19 18.81 1.29
N PRO A 150 -15.88 18.13 0.18
CA PRO A 150 -15.31 18.75 -1.01
C PRO A 150 -16.17 19.89 -1.62
N ALA A 151 -17.49 19.82 -1.44
CA ALA A 151 -18.41 20.83 -1.95
C ALA A 151 -18.41 22.13 -1.11
N MET A 152 -17.88 22.08 0.10
CA MET A 152 -17.85 23.18 1.08
C MET A 152 -16.44 23.39 1.66
N LEU A 153 -15.43 23.19 0.82
CA LEU A 153 -14.01 23.28 1.20
C LEU A 153 -13.67 24.56 1.98
N ALA A 154 -14.23 25.70 1.56
CA ALA A 154 -14.02 27.00 2.19
C ALA A 154 -14.57 27.10 3.62
N ASP A 155 -15.56 26.28 3.97
CA ASP A 155 -16.28 26.36 5.25
C ASP A 155 -15.81 25.33 6.27
N TYR A 156 -15.27 24.16 5.83
CA TYR A 156 -14.98 23.02 6.71
C TYR A 156 -13.48 22.73 6.89
N GLY A 157 -12.60 23.02 5.91
CA GLY A 157 -11.15 22.78 6.02
C GLY A 157 -10.75 21.31 6.13
N PRO A 158 -9.58 21.03 6.78
CA PRO A 158 -9.05 19.68 6.94
C PRO A 158 -9.96 18.78 7.77
N GLY A 159 -10.19 17.55 7.30
CA GLY A 159 -10.99 16.53 7.93
C GLY A 159 -10.17 15.55 8.78
N LYS A 160 -10.39 14.24 8.61
CA LYS A 160 -9.73 13.20 9.39
C LYS A 160 -8.34 12.86 8.86
N GLU A 161 -7.45 12.49 9.77
CA GLU A 161 -6.15 11.94 9.41
C GLU A 161 -6.32 10.65 8.57
N ILE A 162 -5.66 10.64 7.40
CA ILE A 162 -5.48 9.45 6.59
C ILE A 162 -4.26 8.71 7.11
N TRP A 163 -3.12 9.41 7.24
CA TRP A 163 -1.89 8.92 7.84
C TRP A 163 -0.98 10.07 8.31
N SER A 164 -0.03 9.76 9.18
CA SER A 164 1.04 10.67 9.60
C SER A 164 2.38 9.97 9.70
N ALA A 165 3.48 10.71 9.47
CA ALA A 165 4.85 10.23 9.56
C ALA A 165 5.78 11.29 10.14
N VAL A 166 6.87 10.79 10.76
CA VAL A 166 7.92 11.58 11.43
C VAL A 166 9.20 11.59 10.58
#